data_801c1b6e8cb3d2a71b7b599a5456492a
#
_entry.id   801c1b6e8cb3d2a71b7b599a5456492a
#
_cell.length_a   1.000
_cell.length_b   1.000
_cell.length_c   1.000
_cell.angle_alpha   90.00
_cell.angle_beta   90.00
_cell.angle_gamma   90.00
#
_symmetry.space_group_name_H-M   'P 1'
#
loop_
_entity.id
_entity.type
_entity.pdbx_description
1 polymer ?
#
loop_
_entity_poly.entity_id
_entity_poly.type
_entity_poly.pdbx_seq_one_letter_code
_entity_poly.pdbx_strand_id
1 'polypeptide(L)'
;MEPVRIAGRMEHFHDTKSNTIAIVDYAHNYASVTALLDYVDQRYGKDDPEVTLVTGSAGNKAYDRRSEIVRAAQNRIDHLILTFEDTDDEPVERVCQDMLDSVTNPDLDARIILDRTEAVESTVAIDRKNPNRLHIILIIGKGNERWFKDHGKHVPFEGDDHIVERIFGLA
;
A
#
# COMPACT_ATOMS: atom_id res chain seq x y z
N MET A 1 -25.06 -3.52 14.97
CA MET A 1 -23.97 -2.64 15.50
C MET A 1 -23.01 -2.36 14.34
N GLU A 2 -22.94 -1.11 13.88
CA GLU A 2 -21.94 -0.78 12.86
C GLU A 2 -20.54 -0.92 13.48
N PRO A 3 -19.59 -1.51 12.73
CA PRO A 3 -18.22 -1.60 13.22
C PRO A 3 -17.64 -0.18 13.40
N VAL A 4 -16.97 0.03 14.52
CA VAL A 4 -16.28 1.30 14.80
C VAL A 4 -15.21 1.47 13.71
N ARG A 5 -15.35 2.49 12.88
CA ARG A 5 -14.33 2.86 11.90
C ARG A 5 -13.24 3.66 12.59
N ILE A 6 -12.02 3.13 12.55
CA ILE A 6 -10.84 3.84 13.01
C ILE A 6 -10.12 4.36 11.75
N ALA A 7 -9.99 5.67 11.64
CA ALA A 7 -9.33 6.29 10.50
C ALA A 7 -7.90 5.73 10.28
N GLY A 8 -7.57 5.39 9.04
CA GLY A 8 -6.29 4.82 8.67
C GLY A 8 -6.06 3.36 9.08
N ARG A 9 -7.11 2.68 9.61
CA ARG A 9 -7.03 1.26 9.97
C ARG A 9 -8.14 0.48 9.28
N MET A 10 -7.78 -0.45 8.40
CA MET A 10 -8.73 -1.27 7.64
C MET A 10 -9.83 -0.42 7.01
N GLU A 11 -9.49 0.76 6.57
CA GLU A 11 -10.44 1.70 5.98
C GLU A 11 -10.66 1.36 4.51
N HIS A 12 -11.92 1.07 4.15
CA HIS A 12 -12.29 0.59 2.82
C HIS A 12 -12.88 1.71 1.99
N PHE A 13 -12.46 1.78 0.73
CA PHE A 13 -12.98 2.70 -0.27
C PHE A 13 -13.31 1.93 -1.53
N HIS A 14 -14.47 2.20 -2.12
CA HIS A 14 -14.91 1.59 -3.38
C HIS A 14 -14.85 2.60 -4.50
N ASP A 15 -14.19 2.24 -5.60
CA ASP A 15 -14.15 3.10 -6.78
C ASP A 15 -15.53 3.18 -7.44
N THR A 16 -15.90 4.38 -7.87
CA THR A 16 -17.17 4.63 -8.57
C THR A 16 -17.12 4.24 -10.05
N LYS A 17 -15.93 3.99 -10.60
CA LYS A 17 -15.68 3.77 -12.03
C LYS A 17 -15.19 2.37 -12.39
N SER A 18 -14.94 1.53 -11.42
CA SER A 18 -14.42 0.17 -11.62
C SER A 18 -14.81 -0.74 -10.47
N ASN A 19 -14.43 -2.02 -10.56
CA ASN A 19 -14.58 -2.98 -9.48
C ASN A 19 -13.30 -3.02 -8.63
N THR A 20 -12.92 -1.88 -8.07
CA THR A 20 -11.70 -1.71 -7.29
C THR A 20 -12.03 -1.28 -5.86
N ILE A 21 -11.44 -1.97 -4.90
CA ILE A 21 -11.51 -1.66 -3.46
C ILE A 21 -10.12 -1.30 -2.99
N ALA A 22 -9.96 -0.12 -2.42
CA ALA A 22 -8.73 0.27 -1.74
C ALA A 22 -8.90 0.11 -0.23
N ILE A 23 -7.89 -0.45 0.43
CA ILE A 23 -7.84 -0.60 1.88
C ILE A 23 -6.62 0.16 2.38
N VAL A 24 -6.86 1.14 3.24
CA VAL A 24 -5.82 1.95 3.88
C VAL A 24 -5.60 1.45 5.30
N ASP A 25 -4.36 1.12 5.64
CA ASP A 25 -4.01 0.54 6.94
C ASP A 25 -2.61 0.96 7.41
N TYR A 26 -2.37 0.89 8.72
CA TYR A 26 -1.06 1.15 9.33
C TYR A 26 -0.11 -0.05 9.34
N ALA A 27 -0.47 -1.17 8.73
CA ALA A 27 0.40 -2.36 8.68
C ALA A 27 1.83 -1.98 8.24
N HIS A 28 2.85 -2.51 8.93
CA HIS A 28 4.25 -2.09 8.71
C HIS A 28 5.28 -3.14 9.09
N ASN A 29 4.87 -4.36 9.44
CA ASN A 29 5.76 -5.46 9.78
C ASN A 29 5.19 -6.80 9.28
N TYR A 30 5.96 -7.87 9.44
CA TYR A 30 5.55 -9.21 9.00
C TYR A 30 4.18 -9.61 9.52
N ALA A 31 3.96 -9.50 10.82
CA ALA A 31 2.72 -9.95 11.47
C ALA A 31 1.51 -9.14 10.99
N SER A 32 1.61 -7.81 10.93
CA SER A 32 0.50 -6.95 10.53
C SER A 32 0.18 -7.06 9.02
N VAL A 33 1.19 -7.23 8.17
CA VAL A 33 0.98 -7.46 6.74
C VAL A 33 0.35 -8.84 6.51
N THR A 34 0.80 -9.87 7.21
CA THR A 34 0.20 -11.22 7.15
C THR A 34 -1.27 -11.18 7.58
N ALA A 35 -1.59 -10.51 8.68
CA ALA A 35 -2.97 -10.37 9.15
C ALA A 35 -3.87 -9.66 8.14
N LEU A 36 -3.37 -8.62 7.49
CA LEU A 36 -4.09 -7.90 6.44
C LEU A 36 -4.37 -8.80 5.23
N LEU A 37 -3.37 -9.56 4.79
CA LEU A 37 -3.53 -10.49 3.66
C LEU A 37 -4.47 -11.66 4.01
N ASP A 38 -4.44 -12.16 5.24
CA ASP A 38 -5.40 -13.16 5.72
C ASP A 38 -6.83 -12.63 5.64
N TYR A 39 -7.04 -11.38 6.03
CA TYR A 39 -8.34 -10.72 5.90
C TYR A 39 -8.79 -10.66 4.43
N VAL A 40 -7.91 -10.25 3.52
CA VAL A 40 -8.22 -10.18 2.08
C VAL A 40 -8.61 -11.55 1.53
N ASP A 41 -7.86 -12.60 1.88
CA ASP A 41 -8.16 -13.96 1.43
C ASP A 41 -9.51 -14.46 1.97
N GLN A 42 -9.80 -14.21 3.24
CA GLN A 42 -11.06 -14.62 3.86
C GLN A 42 -12.26 -13.88 3.29
N ARG A 43 -12.11 -12.58 3.04
CA ARG A 43 -13.21 -11.72 2.60
C ARG A 43 -13.45 -11.75 1.10
N TYR A 44 -12.39 -11.83 0.30
CA TYR A 44 -12.43 -11.65 -1.14
C TYR A 44 -11.84 -12.82 -1.94
N GLY A 45 -11.23 -13.80 -1.31
CA GLY A 45 -10.50 -14.88 -2.00
C GLY A 45 -11.35 -15.67 -2.98
N LYS A 46 -12.66 -15.82 -2.73
CA LYS A 46 -13.59 -16.51 -3.63
C LYS A 46 -13.81 -15.79 -4.95
N ASP A 47 -13.59 -14.49 -4.98
CA ASP A 47 -13.78 -13.64 -6.15
C ASP A 47 -12.51 -13.53 -6.98
N ASP A 48 -11.45 -14.25 -6.61
CA ASP A 48 -10.15 -14.26 -7.28
C ASP A 48 -9.64 -12.85 -7.60
N PRO A 49 -9.45 -12.00 -6.59
CA PRO A 49 -9.06 -10.61 -6.82
C PRO A 49 -7.62 -10.49 -7.32
N GLU A 50 -7.37 -9.50 -8.14
CA GLU A 50 -6.02 -9.02 -8.43
C GLU A 50 -5.58 -8.07 -7.33
N VAL A 51 -4.50 -8.40 -6.63
CA VAL A 51 -4.06 -7.69 -5.42
C VAL A 51 -2.78 -6.91 -5.69
N THR A 52 -2.82 -5.62 -5.40
CA THR A 52 -1.67 -4.71 -5.43
C THR A 52 -1.37 -4.22 -4.02
N LEU A 53 -0.11 -4.30 -3.61
CA LEU A 53 0.37 -3.71 -2.36
C LEU A 53 1.20 -2.47 -2.68
N VAL A 54 0.80 -1.33 -2.12
CA VAL A 54 1.55 -0.07 -2.17
C VAL A 54 2.14 0.18 -0.78
N THR A 55 3.45 0.18 -0.68
CA THR A 55 4.15 0.27 0.60
C THR A 55 5.52 0.91 0.48
N GLY A 56 6.00 1.41 1.58
CA GLY A 56 7.39 1.80 1.78
C GLY A 56 7.90 1.22 3.10
N SER A 57 8.96 1.79 3.61
CA SER A 57 9.46 1.50 4.95
C SER A 57 10.17 2.73 5.54
N ALA A 58 10.33 2.75 6.85
CA ALA A 58 11.03 3.81 7.54
C ALA A 58 12.52 3.84 7.16
N GLY A 59 13.09 5.04 7.10
CA GLY A 59 14.53 5.24 6.97
C GLY A 59 15.26 5.28 8.31
N ASN A 60 16.55 5.03 8.28
CA ASN A 60 17.49 5.10 9.41
C ASN A 60 17.16 4.17 10.59
N LYS A 61 16.20 3.30 10.45
CA LYS A 61 15.78 2.36 11.50
C LYS A 61 14.98 1.20 10.91
N ALA A 62 14.75 0.20 11.74
CA ALA A 62 13.87 -0.92 11.42
C ALA A 62 14.18 -1.59 10.06
N TYR A 63 15.46 -1.74 9.75
CA TYR A 63 15.93 -2.31 8.48
C TYR A 63 15.35 -3.70 8.20
N ASP A 64 15.12 -4.50 9.24
CA ASP A 64 14.54 -5.85 9.12
C ASP A 64 13.12 -5.81 8.52
N ARG A 65 12.36 -4.75 8.78
CA ARG A 65 11.00 -4.59 8.25
C ARG A 65 10.95 -4.55 6.73
N ARG A 66 12.02 -4.07 6.08
CA ARG A 66 12.09 -3.99 4.62
C ARG A 66 11.93 -5.37 3.98
N SER A 67 12.74 -6.33 4.44
CA SER A 67 12.64 -7.72 3.96
C SER A 67 11.42 -8.46 4.52
N GLU A 68 11.00 -8.15 5.74
CA GLU A 68 9.85 -8.77 6.38
C GLU A 68 8.54 -8.48 5.65
N ILE A 69 8.32 -7.21 5.26
CA ILE A 69 7.13 -6.80 4.50
C ILE A 69 7.07 -7.56 3.18
N VAL A 70 8.18 -7.58 2.44
CA VAL A 70 8.28 -8.28 1.16
C VAL A 70 8.06 -9.78 1.35
N ARG A 71 8.69 -10.39 2.35
CA ARG A 71 8.55 -11.82 2.62
C ARG A 71 7.12 -12.21 2.98
N ALA A 72 6.42 -11.37 3.74
CA ALA A 72 5.02 -11.61 4.09
C ALA A 72 4.09 -11.56 2.88
N ALA A 73 4.40 -10.73 1.89
CA ALA A 73 3.47 -10.38 0.82
C ALA A 73 3.76 -11.05 -0.52
N GLN A 74 5.03 -11.29 -0.88
CA GLN A 74 5.44 -11.56 -2.27
C GLN A 74 4.77 -12.77 -2.94
N ASN A 75 4.32 -13.76 -2.18
CA ASN A 75 3.63 -14.94 -2.71
C ASN A 75 2.10 -14.86 -2.59
N ARG A 76 1.58 -13.72 -2.15
CA ARG A 76 0.16 -13.53 -1.86
C ARG A 76 -0.45 -12.32 -2.58
N ILE A 77 0.33 -11.62 -3.36
CA ILE A 77 -0.08 -10.45 -4.15
C ILE A 77 0.38 -10.61 -5.60
N ASP A 78 -0.21 -9.85 -6.50
CA ASP A 78 0.14 -9.85 -7.92
C ASP A 78 1.11 -8.72 -8.28
N HIS A 79 0.97 -7.57 -7.62
CA HIS A 79 1.78 -6.38 -7.86
C HIS A 79 2.28 -5.77 -6.56
N LEU A 80 3.54 -5.38 -6.54
CA LEU A 80 4.18 -4.67 -5.45
C LEU A 80 4.68 -3.31 -5.96
N ILE A 81 4.16 -2.23 -5.40
CA ILE A 81 4.61 -0.88 -5.69
C ILE A 81 5.35 -0.34 -4.46
N LEU A 82 6.63 -0.09 -4.62
CA LEU A 82 7.49 0.44 -3.56
C LEU A 82 7.59 1.96 -3.70
N THR A 83 7.30 2.67 -2.62
CA THR A 83 7.21 4.11 -2.60
C THR A 83 7.73 4.68 -1.28
N PHE A 84 7.66 6.00 -1.10
CA PHE A 84 8.13 6.59 0.14
C PHE A 84 7.21 6.27 1.35
N GLU A 85 7.85 6.29 2.51
CA GLU A 85 7.23 6.38 3.84
C GLU A 85 8.04 7.44 4.62
N ASP A 86 8.28 7.27 5.90
CA ASP A 86 9.11 8.18 6.69
C ASP A 86 10.60 7.83 6.53
N THR A 87 11.18 8.19 5.40
CA THR A 87 12.58 7.82 5.08
C THR A 87 13.60 8.67 5.79
N ASP A 88 13.20 9.85 6.29
CA ASP A 88 14.04 10.78 7.05
C ASP A 88 15.31 11.18 6.28
N ASP A 89 16.49 10.90 6.82
CA ASP A 89 17.77 11.25 6.17
C ASP A 89 18.21 10.23 5.10
N GLU A 90 17.59 9.06 5.09
CA GLU A 90 17.93 8.02 4.12
C GLU A 90 17.25 8.30 2.78
N PRO A 91 17.96 8.24 1.65
CA PRO A 91 17.32 8.44 0.35
C PRO A 91 16.19 7.42 0.11
N VAL A 92 15.04 7.91 -0.34
CA VAL A 92 13.88 7.06 -0.60
C VAL A 92 14.19 5.97 -1.62
N GLU A 93 15.02 6.28 -2.62
CA GLU A 93 15.48 5.33 -3.64
C GLU A 93 16.20 4.15 -3.02
N ARG A 94 17.00 4.39 -1.99
CA ARG A 94 17.76 3.35 -1.30
C ARG A 94 16.84 2.44 -0.49
N VAL A 95 15.89 3.02 0.24
CA VAL A 95 14.91 2.25 1.01
C VAL A 95 14.09 1.36 0.08
N CYS A 96 13.59 1.91 -1.02
CA CYS A 96 12.83 1.16 -2.01
C CYS A 96 13.68 0.08 -2.69
N GLN A 97 14.95 0.37 -3.00
CA GLN A 97 15.84 -0.60 -3.62
C GLN A 97 16.16 -1.76 -2.69
N ASP A 98 16.38 -1.51 -1.39
CA ASP A 98 16.58 -2.58 -0.39
C ASP A 98 15.35 -3.52 -0.34
N MET A 99 14.16 -2.95 -0.41
CA MET A 99 12.93 -3.75 -0.44
C MET A 99 12.82 -4.55 -1.75
N LEU A 100 13.12 -3.93 -2.89
CA LEU A 100 13.07 -4.59 -4.19
C LEU A 100 14.08 -5.75 -4.26
N ASP A 101 15.28 -5.57 -3.70
CA ASP A 101 16.32 -6.60 -3.64
C ASP A 101 15.91 -7.79 -2.76
N SER A 102 14.92 -7.62 -1.89
CA SER A 102 14.37 -8.70 -1.05
C SER A 102 13.37 -9.59 -1.79
N VAL A 103 12.91 -9.19 -2.97
CA VAL A 103 11.98 -9.97 -3.78
C VAL A 103 12.70 -11.18 -4.35
N THR A 104 12.17 -12.38 -4.07
CA THR A 104 12.70 -13.65 -4.58
C THR A 104 11.72 -14.38 -5.50
N ASN A 105 10.44 -13.96 -5.50
CA ASN A 105 9.43 -14.54 -6.37
C ASN A 105 9.55 -13.95 -7.79
N PRO A 106 9.95 -14.75 -8.82
CA PRO A 106 10.15 -14.24 -10.16
C PRO A 106 8.85 -13.86 -10.88
N ASP A 107 7.71 -14.32 -10.38
CA ASP A 107 6.40 -14.05 -10.99
C ASP A 107 5.75 -12.76 -10.44
N LEU A 108 6.34 -12.15 -9.40
CA LEU A 108 5.82 -10.91 -8.84
C LEU A 108 6.19 -9.72 -9.73
N ASP A 109 5.19 -8.94 -10.13
CA ASP A 109 5.40 -7.62 -10.74
C ASP A 109 5.72 -6.62 -9.63
N ALA A 110 7.02 -6.33 -9.45
CA ALA A 110 7.50 -5.40 -8.44
C ALA A 110 8.18 -4.21 -9.10
N ARG A 111 7.80 -2.99 -8.70
CA ARG A 111 8.36 -1.76 -9.25
C ARG A 111 8.46 -0.67 -8.19
N ILE A 112 9.29 0.33 -8.46
CA ILE A 112 9.48 1.51 -7.63
C ILE A 112 8.78 2.69 -8.30
N ILE A 113 7.91 3.36 -7.56
CA ILE A 113 7.31 4.66 -7.92
C ILE A 113 7.50 5.55 -6.69
N LEU A 114 8.48 6.43 -6.72
CA LEU A 114 8.93 7.17 -5.54
C LEU A 114 7.85 8.08 -4.95
N ASP A 115 7.07 8.76 -5.78
CA ASP A 115 5.94 9.57 -5.35
C ASP A 115 4.75 8.69 -4.98
N ARG A 116 4.32 8.78 -3.72
CA ARG A 116 3.27 7.91 -3.18
C ARG A 116 1.90 8.20 -3.80
N THR A 117 1.61 9.45 -4.09
CA THR A 117 0.37 9.83 -4.78
C THR A 117 0.34 9.26 -6.19
N GLU A 118 1.45 9.39 -6.93
CA GLU A 118 1.60 8.81 -8.27
C GLU A 118 1.48 7.27 -8.22
N ALA A 119 2.04 6.62 -7.21
CA ALA A 119 1.92 5.17 -7.02
C ALA A 119 0.45 4.74 -6.94
N VAL A 120 -0.37 5.44 -6.17
CA VAL A 120 -1.80 5.16 -6.05
C VAL A 120 -2.55 5.51 -7.34
N GLU A 121 -2.31 6.69 -7.90
CA GLU A 121 -2.96 7.14 -9.14
C GLU A 121 -2.72 6.19 -10.31
N SER A 122 -1.48 5.77 -10.52
CA SER A 122 -1.13 4.86 -11.61
C SER A 122 -1.74 3.47 -11.43
N THR A 123 -1.80 2.97 -10.20
CA THR A 123 -2.44 1.68 -9.89
C THR A 123 -3.93 1.74 -10.19
N VAL A 124 -4.63 2.76 -9.74
CA VAL A 124 -6.07 2.94 -10.01
C VAL A 124 -6.34 3.07 -11.51
N ALA A 125 -5.49 3.83 -12.23
CA ALA A 125 -5.63 3.98 -13.68
C ALA A 125 -5.51 2.65 -14.43
N ILE A 126 -4.60 1.78 -13.99
CA ILE A 126 -4.44 0.44 -14.56
C ILE A 126 -5.66 -0.44 -14.26
N ASP A 127 -6.13 -0.44 -13.02
CA ASP A 127 -7.26 -1.25 -12.58
C ASP A 127 -8.56 -0.84 -13.31
N ARG A 128 -8.75 0.44 -13.56
CA ARG A 128 -9.90 0.96 -14.32
C ARG A 128 -9.96 0.49 -15.77
N LYS A 129 -8.84 0.03 -16.34
CA LYS A 129 -8.80 -0.55 -17.68
C LYS A 129 -9.40 -1.97 -17.74
N ASN A 130 -9.52 -2.63 -16.60
CA ASN A 130 -10.15 -3.95 -16.49
C ASN A 130 -11.26 -3.94 -15.42
N PRO A 131 -12.37 -3.24 -15.66
CA PRO A 131 -13.42 -3.05 -14.65
C PRO A 131 -14.22 -4.31 -14.33
N ASN A 132 -14.08 -5.36 -15.12
CA ASN A 132 -14.78 -6.63 -14.90
C ASN A 132 -14.09 -7.52 -13.86
N ARG A 133 -12.82 -7.25 -13.56
CA ARG A 133 -12.07 -7.97 -12.53
C ARG A 133 -12.16 -7.22 -11.21
N LEU A 134 -12.29 -7.96 -10.10
CA LEU A 134 -12.12 -7.39 -8.77
C LEU A 134 -10.63 -7.05 -8.54
N HIS A 135 -10.35 -5.81 -8.19
CA HIS A 135 -9.02 -5.34 -7.81
C HIS A 135 -9.02 -4.91 -6.35
N ILE A 136 -8.03 -5.35 -5.60
CA ILE A 136 -7.79 -4.92 -4.22
C ILE A 136 -6.46 -4.16 -4.19
N ILE A 137 -6.51 -2.90 -3.77
CA ILE A 137 -5.31 -2.09 -3.57
C ILE A 137 -5.10 -1.92 -2.07
N LEU A 138 -4.01 -2.47 -1.55
CA LEU A 138 -3.61 -2.31 -0.16
C LEU A 138 -2.58 -1.20 -0.08
N ILE A 139 -2.89 -0.13 0.66
CA ILE A 139 -2.00 1.02 0.86
C ILE A 139 -1.65 1.07 2.33
N ILE A 140 -0.40 0.78 2.66
CA ILE A 140 -0.01 0.52 4.04
C ILE A 140 1.15 1.40 4.52
N GLY A 141 1.25 1.52 5.84
CA GLY A 141 2.35 2.15 6.55
C GLY A 141 2.06 3.56 7.04
N LYS A 142 1.25 4.34 6.34
CA LYS A 142 0.96 5.74 6.68
C LYS A 142 -0.44 5.95 7.29
N GLY A 143 -1.40 5.06 7.01
CA GLY A 143 -2.76 5.21 7.50
C GLY A 143 -3.38 6.56 7.12
N ASN A 144 -3.83 7.32 8.12
CA ASN A 144 -4.40 8.66 7.91
C ASN A 144 -3.44 9.80 8.26
N GLU A 145 -2.13 9.55 8.30
CA GLU A 145 -1.15 10.58 8.60
C GLU A 145 -1.15 11.68 7.53
N ARG A 146 -0.97 12.93 7.97
CA ARG A 146 -0.99 14.14 7.14
C ARG A 146 0.39 14.76 6.94
N TRP A 147 1.42 14.00 7.25
CA TRP A 147 2.81 14.40 7.11
C TRP A 147 3.69 13.18 6.91
N PHE A 148 4.88 13.41 6.41
CA PHE A 148 5.95 12.41 6.41
C PHE A 148 7.25 13.04 6.91
N LYS A 149 8.14 12.22 7.44
CA LYS A 149 9.41 12.67 7.98
C LYS A 149 10.47 12.69 6.88
N ASP A 150 11.06 13.87 6.68
CA ASP A 150 12.12 14.10 5.71
C ASP A 150 13.20 15.00 6.33
N HIS A 151 14.41 14.50 6.48
CA HIS A 151 15.55 15.20 7.09
C HIS A 151 15.19 15.87 8.44
N GLY A 152 14.55 15.11 9.33
CA GLY A 152 14.14 15.59 10.64
C GLY A 152 12.94 16.53 10.65
N LYS A 153 12.34 16.81 9.50
CA LYS A 153 11.20 17.73 9.36
C LYS A 153 9.92 16.96 9.03
N HIS A 154 8.80 17.46 9.54
CA HIS A 154 7.47 17.02 9.14
C HIS A 154 7.04 17.77 7.88
N VAL A 155 7.00 17.08 6.74
CA VAL A 155 6.56 17.64 5.47
C VAL A 155 5.07 17.33 5.29
N PRO A 156 4.24 18.32 4.90
CA PRO A 156 2.81 18.08 4.67
C PRO A 156 2.58 16.99 3.63
N PHE A 157 1.59 16.14 3.92
CA PHE A 157 1.18 15.04 3.05
C PHE A 157 -0.35 14.95 3.05
N GLU A 158 -0.93 14.73 1.88
CA GLU A 158 -2.40 14.66 1.72
C GLU A 158 -3.02 13.54 2.58
N GLY A 159 -2.33 12.43 2.71
CA GLY A 159 -2.80 11.22 3.39
C GLY A 159 -3.38 10.20 2.42
N ASP A 160 -3.08 8.92 2.67
CA ASP A 160 -3.50 7.83 1.80
C ASP A 160 -5.02 7.77 1.62
N ASP A 161 -5.76 7.98 2.70
CA ASP A 161 -7.22 8.00 2.71
C ASP A 161 -7.79 9.14 1.84
N HIS A 162 -7.28 10.34 1.99
CA HIS A 162 -7.72 11.49 1.18
C HIS A 162 -7.33 11.34 -0.30
N ILE A 163 -6.16 10.79 -0.58
CA ILE A 163 -5.73 10.49 -1.96
C ILE A 163 -6.72 9.55 -2.62
N VAL A 164 -7.08 8.46 -1.95
CA VAL A 164 -8.04 7.47 -2.46
C VAL A 164 -9.43 8.10 -2.67
N GLU A 165 -9.94 8.83 -1.67
CA GLU A 165 -11.23 9.51 -1.77
C GLU A 165 -11.28 10.43 -2.98
N ARG A 166 -10.25 11.22 -3.19
CA ARG A 166 -10.15 12.13 -4.33
C ARG A 166 -10.12 11.39 -5.67
N ILE A 167 -9.29 10.36 -5.78
CA ILE A 167 -9.14 9.60 -7.03
C ILE A 167 -10.41 8.80 -7.35
N PHE A 168 -11.06 8.26 -6.34
CA PHE A 168 -12.30 7.49 -6.49
C PHE A 168 -13.55 8.37 -6.65
N GLY A 169 -13.43 9.68 -6.49
CA GLY A 169 -14.56 10.59 -6.60
C GLY A 169 -15.56 10.50 -5.44
N LEU A 170 -15.06 10.22 -4.24
CA LEU A 170 -15.89 10.04 -3.02
C LEU A 170 -15.94 11.30 -2.14
N ALA A 171 -15.06 12.25 -2.38
CA ALA A 171 -14.96 13.48 -1.59
C ALA A 171 -15.68 14.64 -2.25
#